data_b65499de797c080dd2e05486ca423d51
#
_entry.id   b65499de797c080dd2e05486ca423d51
#
_cell.length_a   1.000
_cell.length_b   1.000
_cell.length_c   1.000
_cell.angle_alpha   90.00
_cell.angle_beta   90.00
_cell.angle_gamma   90.00
#
_symmetry.space_group_name_H-M   'P 1'
#
loop_
_entity.id
_entity.type
_entity.pdbx_description
1 polymer ?
#
loop_
_entity_poly.entity_id
_entity_poly.type
_entity_poly.pdbx_seq_one_letter_code
_entity_poly.pdbx_strand_id
1 'polypeptide(L)'
;VKDTVSTLISGMSSSPTAQGTVEKTEKASPSTVVKEKAEAGTVREKWDDVAHFKEALESRVHREKFVPYDKIPDLLKKGIIATEDRRYYDHGAVDIIGVGRAFITNSMAGETLEGGSTIAQQTVKNIFLSNERTMTRKLEELALAVQLERNYSKEEILELYLNTIYFGHGAYGVGEASRVYFGKAPKDLDLSQCAMLAGLPQAPSAYDPISHPQEGAKRMTTVLALMAQEGYITPEEAAKSAMHLWLK
;
A
#
# COMPACT_ATOMS: atom_id res chain seq x y z
N VAL A 1 14.03 24.20 8.58
CA VAL A 1 13.52 23.12 7.71
C VAL A 1 13.27 21.86 8.53
N LYS A 2 14.19 21.38 9.37
CA LYS A 2 13.99 20.23 10.29
C LYS A 2 12.89 20.51 11.33
N ASP A 3 12.78 21.74 11.80
CA ASP A 3 11.82 22.13 12.84
C ASP A 3 10.37 22.16 12.36
N THR A 4 10.11 22.44 11.09
CA THR A 4 8.75 22.51 10.52
C THR A 4 8.12 21.11 10.38
N VAL A 5 8.91 20.12 9.99
CA VAL A 5 8.44 18.72 9.89
C VAL A 5 8.24 18.12 11.29
N SER A 6 9.13 18.44 12.23
CA SER A 6 9.01 18.02 13.65
C SER A 6 7.76 18.60 14.31
N THR A 7 7.38 19.85 13.98
CA THR A 7 6.19 20.50 14.52
C THR A 7 4.89 19.90 14.00
N LEU A 8 4.88 19.45 12.73
CA LEU A 8 3.73 18.74 12.16
C LEU A 8 3.51 17.36 12.82
N ILE A 9 4.60 16.70 13.24
CA ILE A 9 4.53 15.38 13.88
C ILE A 9 4.26 15.47 15.38
N SER A 10 4.88 16.44 16.09
CA SER A 10 4.73 16.56 17.55
C SER A 10 3.38 17.13 18.01
N GLY A 11 2.65 17.84 17.16
CA GLY A 11 1.28 18.27 17.44
C GLY A 11 0.23 17.16 17.50
N MET A 12 0.61 15.90 17.21
CA MET A 12 -0.29 14.76 17.07
C MET A 12 -0.16 13.71 18.19
N SER A 13 0.62 13.98 19.25
CA SER A 13 0.84 13.04 20.35
C SER A 13 -0.15 13.26 21.49
N SER A 14 -1.40 12.85 21.28
CA SER A 14 -2.31 12.49 22.37
C SER A 14 -3.42 11.60 21.81
N SER A 15 -3.19 10.29 21.83
CA SER A 15 -4.21 9.28 21.46
C SER A 15 -4.90 8.74 22.72
N PRO A 16 -6.22 8.57 22.68
CA PRO A 16 -6.90 7.68 23.62
C PRO A 16 -6.75 6.24 23.13
N THR A 17 -6.44 5.37 24.05
CA THR A 17 -6.39 3.89 23.91
C THR A 17 -7.73 3.38 23.38
N ALA A 18 -7.81 3.01 22.13
CA ALA A 18 -8.95 2.29 21.57
C ALA A 18 -8.69 0.78 21.68
N GLN A 19 -9.13 0.17 22.79
CA GLN A 19 -9.45 -1.26 22.81
C GLN A 19 -10.75 -1.44 22.01
N GLY A 20 -10.63 -1.66 20.73
CA GLY A 20 -11.72 -2.03 19.81
C GLY A 20 -11.65 -3.52 19.50
N THR A 21 -12.61 -4.25 19.98
CA THR A 21 -12.96 -5.63 19.64
C THR A 21 -12.93 -5.81 18.13
N VAL A 22 -12.16 -6.81 17.66
CA VAL A 22 -12.11 -7.21 16.25
C VAL A 22 -13.46 -7.76 15.85
N GLU A 23 -14.25 -6.97 15.19
CA GLU A 23 -15.50 -7.38 14.57
C GLU A 23 -15.20 -8.13 13.26
N LYS A 24 -15.95 -9.22 13.07
CA LYS A 24 -15.81 -10.18 11.98
C LYS A 24 -15.87 -9.53 10.61
N THR A 25 -14.86 -9.82 9.83
CA THR A 25 -14.70 -9.64 8.39
C THR A 25 -15.99 -9.71 7.60
N GLU A 26 -16.39 -8.58 7.07
CA GLU A 26 -17.25 -8.49 5.91
C GLU A 26 -16.59 -9.25 4.74
N LYS A 27 -17.31 -10.18 4.14
CA LYS A 27 -16.85 -10.91 2.95
C LYS A 27 -16.66 -9.90 1.82
N ALA A 28 -15.41 -9.52 1.57
CA ALA A 28 -15.06 -8.71 0.42
C ALA A 28 -15.48 -9.44 -0.86
N SER A 29 -16.25 -8.76 -1.69
CA SER A 29 -16.52 -9.23 -3.06
C SER A 29 -15.20 -9.40 -3.81
N PRO A 30 -15.09 -10.40 -4.71
CA PRO A 30 -13.87 -10.63 -5.46
C PRO A 30 -13.48 -9.37 -6.22
N SER A 31 -12.20 -9.02 -6.14
CA SER A 31 -11.59 -7.90 -6.87
C SER A 31 -11.91 -8.00 -8.36
N THR A 32 -12.36 -6.90 -8.95
CA THR A 32 -12.57 -6.81 -10.41
C THR A 32 -11.28 -6.99 -11.21
N VAL A 33 -10.12 -6.94 -10.57
CA VAL A 33 -8.78 -6.93 -11.19
C VAL A 33 -8.00 -8.20 -10.90
N VAL A 34 -8.28 -8.87 -9.77
CA VAL A 34 -7.70 -10.18 -9.42
C VAL A 34 -8.82 -11.21 -9.42
N LYS A 35 -8.64 -12.29 -10.17
CA LYS A 35 -9.55 -13.43 -10.16
C LYS A 35 -9.60 -14.04 -8.77
N GLU A 36 -10.68 -14.75 -8.41
CA GLU A 36 -10.81 -15.40 -7.10
C GLU A 36 -9.48 -16.05 -6.67
N LYS A 37 -9.07 -15.74 -5.44
CA LYS A 37 -7.92 -16.40 -4.83
C LYS A 37 -8.25 -17.90 -4.77
N ALA A 38 -7.37 -18.72 -5.32
CA ALA A 38 -7.49 -20.17 -5.17
C ALA A 38 -7.64 -20.51 -3.68
N GLU A 39 -8.59 -21.37 -3.35
CA GLU A 39 -8.65 -22.00 -2.03
C GLU A 39 -7.27 -22.57 -1.69
N ALA A 40 -6.92 -22.61 -0.39
CA ALA A 40 -5.60 -23.02 0.08
C ALA A 40 -5.16 -24.34 -0.59
N GLY A 41 -4.42 -24.22 -1.68
CA GLY A 41 -3.93 -25.35 -2.46
C GLY A 41 -2.96 -26.23 -1.66
N THR A 42 -2.74 -27.44 -2.10
CA THR A 42 -1.74 -28.35 -1.52
C THR A 42 -0.36 -27.72 -1.59
N VAL A 43 0.57 -28.13 -0.72
CA VAL A 43 1.98 -27.68 -0.72
C VAL A 43 2.60 -27.80 -2.12
N ARG A 44 2.23 -28.83 -2.87
CA ARG A 44 2.71 -29.06 -4.25
C ARG A 44 2.23 -27.97 -5.21
N GLU A 45 0.94 -27.61 -5.17
CA GLU A 45 0.36 -26.57 -6.04
C GLU A 45 0.98 -25.21 -5.77
N LYS A 46 1.29 -24.90 -4.52
CA LYS A 46 1.95 -23.66 -4.12
C LYS A 46 3.36 -23.51 -4.69
N TRP A 47 4.14 -24.60 -4.73
CA TRP A 47 5.47 -24.59 -5.34
C TRP A 47 5.42 -24.65 -6.87
N ASP A 48 4.33 -25.15 -7.45
CA ASP A 48 4.07 -25.07 -8.88
C ASP A 48 3.88 -23.63 -9.36
N ASP A 49 3.18 -22.80 -8.59
CA ASP A 49 3.06 -21.36 -8.84
C ASP A 49 4.43 -20.63 -8.85
N VAL A 50 5.37 -21.05 -8.00
CA VAL A 50 6.73 -20.50 -7.99
C VAL A 50 7.51 -20.95 -9.23
N ALA A 51 7.36 -22.20 -9.66
CA ALA A 51 8.05 -22.77 -10.81
C ALA A 51 7.54 -22.18 -12.15
N HIS A 52 6.22 -21.94 -12.26
CA HIS A 52 5.54 -21.43 -13.45
C HIS A 52 4.98 -20.02 -13.22
N PHE A 53 5.79 -19.16 -12.59
CA PHE A 53 5.34 -17.89 -12.01
C PHE A 53 4.62 -16.99 -13.01
N LYS A 54 5.13 -16.82 -14.23
CA LYS A 54 4.52 -15.93 -15.24
C LYS A 54 3.13 -16.37 -15.62
N GLU A 55 2.96 -17.64 -15.95
CA GLU A 55 1.69 -18.24 -16.32
C GLU A 55 0.70 -18.15 -15.14
N ALA A 56 1.17 -18.45 -13.94
CA ALA A 56 0.39 -18.37 -12.72
C ALA A 56 -0.06 -16.93 -12.45
N LEU A 57 0.79 -15.92 -12.63
CA LEU A 57 0.45 -14.51 -12.46
C LEU A 57 -0.60 -14.07 -13.48
N GLU A 58 -0.34 -14.29 -14.78
CA GLU A 58 -1.25 -13.86 -15.85
C GLU A 58 -2.62 -14.57 -15.77
N SER A 59 -2.67 -15.79 -15.23
CA SER A 59 -3.93 -16.48 -14.98
C SER A 59 -4.79 -15.85 -13.89
N ARG A 60 -4.19 -15.06 -12.99
CA ARG A 60 -4.84 -14.48 -11.80
C ARG A 60 -5.18 -12.99 -11.91
N VAL A 61 -4.65 -12.30 -12.91
CA VAL A 61 -4.92 -10.86 -13.09
C VAL A 61 -5.68 -10.58 -14.38
N HIS A 62 -6.44 -9.50 -14.38
CA HIS A 62 -7.16 -8.96 -15.54
C HIS A 62 -6.45 -7.69 -16.02
N ARG A 63 -5.33 -7.84 -16.75
CA ARG A 63 -4.52 -6.70 -17.19
C ARG A 63 -5.29 -5.72 -18.08
N GLU A 64 -6.30 -6.18 -18.77
CA GLU A 64 -7.18 -5.34 -19.59
C GLU A 64 -7.98 -4.31 -18.78
N LYS A 65 -8.06 -4.51 -17.46
CA LYS A 65 -8.72 -3.59 -16.52
C LYS A 65 -7.74 -2.68 -15.79
N PHE A 66 -6.43 -2.83 -16.05
CA PHE A 66 -5.41 -2.04 -15.38
C PHE A 66 -5.44 -0.59 -15.86
N VAL A 67 -5.17 0.32 -14.94
CA VAL A 67 -4.72 1.67 -15.26
C VAL A 67 -3.24 1.56 -15.65
N PRO A 68 -2.87 1.93 -16.88
CA PRO A 68 -1.48 1.86 -17.33
C PRO A 68 -0.56 2.73 -16.45
N TYR A 69 0.69 2.30 -16.27
CA TYR A 69 1.67 2.96 -15.41
C TYR A 69 1.84 4.46 -15.71
N ASP A 70 1.82 4.85 -16.99
CA ASP A 70 1.92 6.25 -17.46
C ASP A 70 0.66 7.08 -17.16
N LYS A 71 -0.47 6.46 -16.85
CA LYS A 71 -1.73 7.11 -16.47
C LYS A 71 -1.92 7.22 -14.97
N ILE A 72 -1.03 6.60 -14.17
CA ILE A 72 -1.02 6.75 -12.72
C ILE A 72 -0.16 7.96 -12.36
N PRO A 73 -0.66 8.93 -11.55
CA PRO A 73 0.10 10.12 -11.19
C PRO A 73 1.44 9.78 -10.51
N ASP A 74 2.50 10.49 -10.88
CA ASP A 74 3.81 10.36 -10.23
C ASP A 74 3.74 10.66 -8.73
N LEU A 75 2.91 11.62 -8.34
CA LEU A 75 2.68 11.95 -6.94
C LEU A 75 2.10 10.77 -6.14
N LEU A 76 1.21 9.98 -6.74
CA LEU A 76 0.68 8.78 -6.09
C LEU A 76 1.75 7.69 -5.98
N LYS A 77 2.49 7.42 -7.06
CA LYS A 77 3.61 6.46 -7.06
C LYS A 77 4.66 6.81 -5.99
N LYS A 78 5.05 8.09 -5.93
CA LYS A 78 5.98 8.62 -4.92
C LYS A 78 5.40 8.52 -3.50
N GLY A 79 4.12 8.80 -3.31
CA GLY A 79 3.44 8.65 -2.03
C GLY A 79 3.44 7.21 -1.52
N ILE A 80 3.13 6.25 -2.39
CA ILE A 80 3.21 4.80 -2.08
C ILE A 80 4.65 4.42 -1.69
N ILE A 81 5.64 4.81 -2.48
CA ILE A 81 7.05 4.51 -2.20
C ILE A 81 7.50 5.11 -0.86
N ALA A 82 7.18 6.38 -0.60
CA ALA A 82 7.51 7.05 0.65
C ALA A 82 6.91 6.37 1.89
N THR A 83 5.75 5.73 1.71
CA THR A 83 4.95 5.19 2.81
C THR A 83 5.21 3.71 3.06
N GLU A 84 5.24 2.92 1.97
CA GLU A 84 5.28 1.46 2.03
C GLU A 84 6.70 0.91 1.88
N ASP A 85 7.55 1.56 1.06
CA ASP A 85 8.84 0.99 0.67
C ASP A 85 9.83 2.06 0.19
N ARG A 86 10.36 2.87 1.11
CA ARG A 86 11.20 4.06 0.82
C ARG A 86 12.41 3.78 -0.05
N ARG A 87 12.92 2.56 0.01
CA ARG A 87 14.11 2.13 -0.74
C ARG A 87 13.76 1.23 -1.93
N TYR A 88 12.53 1.34 -2.43
CA TYR A 88 11.98 0.48 -3.46
C TYR A 88 12.92 0.22 -4.64
N TYR A 89 13.63 1.25 -5.11
CA TYR A 89 14.55 1.15 -6.24
C TYR A 89 15.95 0.61 -5.86
N ASP A 90 16.27 0.50 -4.56
CA ASP A 90 17.60 0.16 -4.05
C ASP A 90 17.75 -1.31 -3.61
N HIS A 91 16.65 -2.06 -3.57
CA HIS A 91 16.63 -3.45 -3.11
C HIS A 91 15.82 -4.35 -4.04
N GLY A 92 15.90 -5.67 -3.87
CA GLY A 92 15.07 -6.66 -4.57
C GLY A 92 13.85 -7.08 -3.75
N ALA A 93 13.55 -8.38 -3.73
CA ALA A 93 12.38 -8.93 -3.04
C ALA A 93 12.34 -8.67 -1.53
N VAL A 94 13.49 -8.37 -0.91
CA VAL A 94 13.64 -8.10 0.54
C VAL A 94 14.47 -6.85 0.75
N ASP A 95 14.00 -5.94 1.60
CA ASP A 95 14.80 -4.82 2.13
C ASP A 95 15.29 -5.15 3.55
N ILE A 96 16.49 -5.74 3.66
CA ILE A 96 17.07 -6.08 4.96
C ILE A 96 17.32 -4.82 5.82
N ILE A 97 17.71 -3.71 5.19
CA ILE A 97 17.94 -2.43 5.89
C ILE A 97 16.61 -1.83 6.38
N GLY A 98 15.58 -1.89 5.53
CA GLY A 98 14.24 -1.45 5.89
C GLY A 98 13.64 -2.26 7.05
N VAL A 99 13.79 -3.57 7.02
CA VAL A 99 13.38 -4.46 8.15
C VAL A 99 14.11 -4.09 9.43
N GLY A 100 15.42 -3.85 9.38
CA GLY A 100 16.22 -3.42 10.55
C GLY A 100 15.75 -2.07 11.09
N ARG A 101 15.48 -1.10 10.22
CA ARG A 101 14.96 0.21 10.60
C ARG A 101 13.57 0.09 11.25
N ALA A 102 12.65 -0.61 10.61
CA ALA A 102 11.31 -0.84 11.14
C ALA A 102 11.33 -1.49 12.53
N PHE A 103 12.25 -2.45 12.74
CA PHE A 103 12.42 -3.09 14.05
C PHE A 103 12.82 -2.07 15.12
N ILE A 104 13.79 -1.19 14.82
CA ILE A 104 14.25 -0.16 15.77
C ILE A 104 13.12 0.84 16.03
N THR A 105 12.47 1.36 15.00
CA THR A 105 11.39 2.35 15.12
C THR A 105 10.23 1.80 15.95
N ASN A 106 9.78 0.59 15.66
CA ASN A 106 8.68 -0.05 16.37
C ASN A 106 9.04 -0.37 17.83
N SER A 107 10.30 -0.80 18.08
CA SER A 107 10.79 -1.06 19.44
C SER A 107 10.86 0.19 20.30
N MET A 108 11.23 1.34 19.71
CA MET A 108 11.30 2.61 20.41
C MET A 108 9.91 3.23 20.66
N ALA A 109 8.97 3.02 19.74
CA ALA A 109 7.62 3.55 19.84
C ALA A 109 6.68 2.71 20.71
N GLY A 110 7.00 1.44 20.94
CA GLY A 110 6.14 0.48 21.64
C GLY A 110 4.92 0.03 20.82
N GLU A 111 4.85 0.42 19.55
CA GLU A 111 3.76 0.07 18.62
C GLU A 111 4.29 -0.12 17.21
N THR A 112 3.49 -0.74 16.32
CA THR A 112 3.88 -0.99 14.93
C THR A 112 3.63 0.25 14.08
N LEU A 113 4.65 1.10 13.94
CA LEU A 113 4.60 2.32 13.13
C LEU A 113 5.06 2.09 11.69
N GLU A 114 6.05 1.22 11.48
CA GLU A 114 6.60 0.88 10.16
C GLU A 114 6.41 -0.60 9.84
N GLY A 115 6.03 -0.90 8.59
CA GLY A 115 5.99 -2.24 8.03
C GLY A 115 7.36 -2.64 7.45
N GLY A 116 7.74 -3.91 7.60
CA GLY A 116 8.98 -4.45 7.04
C GLY A 116 8.79 -5.24 5.74
N SER A 117 7.58 -5.24 5.16
CA SER A 117 7.29 -5.96 3.91
C SER A 117 7.45 -5.03 2.70
N THR A 118 8.16 -5.50 1.66
CA THR A 118 8.37 -4.74 0.42
C THR A 118 7.09 -4.68 -0.43
N ILE A 119 7.05 -3.75 -1.40
CA ILE A 119 5.97 -3.67 -2.40
C ILE A 119 5.84 -5.00 -3.16
N ALA A 120 6.95 -5.65 -3.53
CA ALA A 120 6.94 -6.95 -4.21
C ALA A 120 6.28 -8.05 -3.35
N GLN A 121 6.60 -8.12 -2.06
CA GLN A 121 5.98 -9.06 -1.11
C GLN A 121 4.47 -8.79 -0.95
N GLN A 122 4.08 -7.53 -0.83
CA GLN A 122 2.67 -7.15 -0.75
C GLN A 122 1.90 -7.49 -2.04
N THR A 123 2.52 -7.29 -3.21
CA THR A 123 1.92 -7.61 -4.52
C THR A 123 1.60 -9.10 -4.63
N VAL A 124 2.57 -9.98 -4.39
CA VAL A 124 2.35 -11.42 -4.48
C VAL A 124 1.38 -11.92 -3.40
N LYS A 125 1.44 -11.37 -2.20
CA LYS A 125 0.47 -11.65 -1.13
C LYS A 125 -0.96 -11.35 -1.59
N ASN A 126 -1.19 -10.22 -2.25
CA ASN A 126 -2.52 -9.82 -2.71
C ASN A 126 -3.05 -10.72 -3.83
N ILE A 127 -2.17 -11.18 -4.72
CA ILE A 127 -2.56 -11.95 -5.92
C ILE A 127 -2.65 -13.45 -5.63
N PHE A 128 -1.71 -14.01 -4.87
CA PHE A 128 -1.52 -15.45 -4.73
C PHE A 128 -1.97 -16.02 -3.39
N LEU A 129 -1.86 -15.25 -2.28
CA LEU A 129 -1.86 -15.83 -0.94
C LEU A 129 -3.15 -15.56 -0.17
N SER A 130 -3.53 -16.53 0.68
CA SER A 130 -4.60 -16.36 1.64
C SER A 130 -4.19 -15.42 2.79
N ASN A 131 -5.16 -15.02 3.62
CA ASN A 131 -4.91 -14.16 4.79
C ASN A 131 -4.37 -14.91 6.02
N GLU A 132 -4.05 -16.20 5.88
CA GLU A 132 -3.45 -16.98 6.98
C GLU A 132 -2.09 -16.42 7.40
N ARG A 133 -1.82 -16.47 8.69
CA ARG A 133 -0.54 -16.01 9.27
C ARG A 133 0.30 -17.20 9.69
N THR A 134 0.91 -17.90 8.72
CA THR A 134 1.78 -19.03 8.98
C THR A 134 3.20 -18.77 8.48
N MET A 135 4.20 -19.42 9.06
CA MET A 135 5.59 -19.33 8.59
C MET A 135 5.74 -19.89 7.16
N THR A 136 5.02 -20.97 6.85
CA THR A 136 5.01 -21.58 5.52
C THR A 136 4.53 -20.57 4.48
N ARG A 137 3.41 -19.88 4.76
CA ARG A 137 2.90 -18.81 3.90
C ARG A 137 3.91 -17.67 3.70
N LYS A 138 4.67 -17.30 4.76
CA LYS A 138 5.69 -16.25 4.63
C LYS A 138 6.88 -16.68 3.77
N LEU A 139 7.27 -17.94 3.81
CA LEU A 139 8.30 -18.48 2.91
C LEU A 139 7.81 -18.53 1.45
N GLU A 140 6.56 -18.90 1.22
CA GLU A 140 5.92 -18.87 -0.09
C GLU A 140 5.86 -17.43 -0.64
N GLU A 141 5.42 -16.46 0.17
CA GLU A 141 5.43 -15.03 -0.18
C GLU A 141 6.83 -14.58 -0.62
N LEU A 142 7.86 -14.97 0.12
CA LEU A 142 9.23 -14.61 -0.21
C LEU A 142 9.68 -15.24 -1.55
N ALA A 143 9.39 -16.51 -1.78
CA ALA A 143 9.74 -17.20 -3.02
C ALA A 143 9.05 -16.57 -4.24
N LEU A 144 7.76 -16.28 -4.13
CA LEU A 144 6.99 -15.58 -5.18
C LEU A 144 7.49 -14.16 -5.41
N ALA A 145 7.85 -13.41 -4.34
CA ALA A 145 8.41 -12.07 -4.48
C ALA A 145 9.78 -12.07 -5.19
N VAL A 146 10.62 -13.08 -4.95
CA VAL A 146 11.86 -13.27 -5.70
C VAL A 146 11.59 -13.54 -7.18
N GLN A 147 10.59 -14.36 -7.51
CA GLN A 147 10.20 -14.58 -8.91
C GLN A 147 9.65 -13.31 -9.55
N LEU A 148 8.85 -12.52 -8.83
CA LEU A 148 8.34 -11.26 -9.34
C LEU A 148 9.49 -10.30 -9.69
N GLU A 149 10.44 -10.08 -8.80
CA GLU A 149 11.61 -9.21 -9.02
C GLU A 149 12.58 -9.71 -10.10
N ARG A 150 12.62 -11.02 -10.37
CA ARG A 150 13.43 -11.58 -11.45
C ARG A 150 12.82 -11.43 -12.83
N ASN A 151 11.50 -11.35 -12.91
CA ASN A 151 10.76 -11.43 -14.18
C ASN A 151 10.16 -10.10 -14.62
N TYR A 152 10.05 -9.12 -13.73
CA TYR A 152 9.39 -7.84 -13.98
C TYR A 152 10.26 -6.66 -13.51
N SER A 153 10.18 -5.55 -14.22
CA SER A 153 10.82 -4.29 -13.82
C SER A 153 10.14 -3.67 -12.59
N LYS A 154 10.80 -2.73 -11.94
CA LYS A 154 10.23 -1.99 -10.81
C LYS A 154 8.94 -1.26 -11.18
N GLU A 155 8.87 -0.70 -12.38
CA GLU A 155 7.68 -0.03 -12.90
C GLU A 155 6.52 -1.00 -13.09
N GLU A 156 6.76 -2.19 -13.65
CA GLU A 156 5.76 -3.22 -13.84
C GLU A 156 5.26 -3.79 -12.49
N ILE A 157 6.15 -3.95 -11.51
CA ILE A 157 5.78 -4.37 -10.15
C ILE A 157 4.92 -3.32 -9.46
N LEU A 158 5.27 -2.05 -9.59
CA LEU A 158 4.49 -0.95 -9.01
C LEU A 158 3.12 -0.79 -9.71
N GLU A 159 3.05 -1.01 -11.01
CA GLU A 159 1.79 -1.08 -11.77
C GLU A 159 0.90 -2.22 -11.26
N LEU A 160 1.44 -3.42 -11.12
CA LEU A 160 0.74 -4.58 -10.55
C LEU A 160 0.22 -4.25 -9.15
N TYR A 161 1.07 -3.72 -8.28
CA TYR A 161 0.71 -3.33 -6.93
C TYR A 161 -0.47 -2.38 -6.91
N LEU A 162 -0.35 -1.23 -7.59
CA LEU A 162 -1.36 -0.18 -7.61
C LEU A 162 -2.69 -0.61 -8.23
N ASN A 163 -2.67 -1.58 -9.13
CA ASN A 163 -3.88 -2.12 -9.75
C ASN A 163 -4.53 -3.27 -8.99
N THR A 164 -3.84 -3.90 -8.03
CA THR A 164 -4.36 -5.10 -7.34
C THR A 164 -4.62 -4.92 -5.86
N ILE A 165 -4.03 -3.91 -5.24
CA ILE A 165 -4.14 -3.68 -3.81
C ILE A 165 -5.54 -3.20 -3.40
N TYR A 166 -5.96 -3.56 -2.20
CA TYR A 166 -7.19 -3.09 -1.58
C TYR A 166 -6.99 -1.70 -0.94
N PHE A 167 -7.81 -0.74 -1.33
CA PHE A 167 -7.80 0.64 -0.84
C PHE A 167 -8.92 0.94 0.17
N GLY A 168 -9.69 -0.04 0.61
CA GLY A 168 -10.87 0.18 1.46
C GLY A 168 -12.14 0.41 0.65
N HIS A 169 -13.27 0.48 1.33
CA HIS A 169 -14.60 0.77 0.77
C HIS A 169 -14.97 -0.08 -0.46
N GLY A 170 -14.54 -1.34 -0.48
CA GLY A 170 -14.74 -2.25 -1.61
C GLY A 170 -13.85 -1.98 -2.83
N ALA A 171 -12.99 -0.96 -2.80
CA ALA A 171 -12.16 -0.56 -3.92
C ALA A 171 -10.85 -1.38 -4.01
N TYR A 172 -10.69 -2.11 -5.08
CA TYR A 172 -9.48 -2.82 -5.45
C TYR A 172 -8.86 -2.16 -6.68
N GLY A 173 -7.59 -1.78 -6.54
CA GLY A 173 -6.84 -1.05 -7.56
C GLY A 173 -7.15 0.45 -7.60
N VAL A 174 -6.17 1.19 -8.10
CA VAL A 174 -6.15 2.66 -8.14
C VAL A 174 -7.31 3.25 -8.95
N GLY A 175 -7.72 2.57 -10.03
CA GLY A 175 -8.82 3.02 -10.87
C GLY A 175 -10.15 3.06 -10.11
N GLU A 176 -10.47 1.98 -9.41
CA GLU A 176 -11.66 1.87 -8.59
C GLU A 176 -11.61 2.81 -7.38
N ALA A 177 -10.46 2.86 -6.68
CA ALA A 177 -10.27 3.74 -5.54
C ALA A 177 -10.45 5.22 -5.90
N SER A 178 -9.86 5.66 -7.01
CA SER A 178 -10.02 7.04 -7.51
C SER A 178 -11.48 7.39 -7.79
N ARG A 179 -12.22 6.45 -8.40
CA ARG A 179 -13.64 6.62 -8.69
C ARG A 179 -14.49 6.65 -7.42
N VAL A 180 -14.26 5.72 -6.50
CA VAL A 180 -15.06 5.58 -5.26
C VAL A 180 -14.87 6.77 -4.35
N TYR A 181 -13.63 7.18 -4.10
CA TYR A 181 -13.34 8.25 -3.14
C TYR A 181 -13.51 9.65 -3.73
N PHE A 182 -13.23 9.85 -5.01
CA PHE A 182 -13.16 11.21 -5.59
C PHE A 182 -14.00 11.41 -6.85
N GLY A 183 -14.60 10.36 -7.43
CA GLY A 183 -15.36 10.44 -8.67
C GLY A 183 -14.52 10.85 -9.89
N LYS A 184 -13.20 10.62 -9.85
CA LYS A 184 -12.22 11.06 -10.87
C LYS A 184 -11.46 9.88 -11.46
N ALA A 185 -10.89 10.08 -12.65
CA ALA A 185 -9.85 9.19 -13.17
C ALA A 185 -8.52 9.42 -12.39
N PRO A 186 -7.68 8.38 -12.23
CA PRO A 186 -6.42 8.51 -11.49
C PRO A 186 -5.54 9.67 -11.94
N LYS A 187 -5.44 9.90 -13.24
CA LYS A 187 -4.64 10.99 -13.84
C LYS A 187 -5.05 12.41 -13.41
N ASP A 188 -6.27 12.57 -12.90
CA ASP A 188 -6.87 13.86 -12.52
C ASP A 188 -6.82 14.11 -11.00
N LEU A 189 -6.15 13.22 -10.24
CA LEU A 189 -5.96 13.36 -8.80
C LEU A 189 -4.94 14.46 -8.48
N ASP A 190 -5.28 15.30 -7.52
CA ASP A 190 -4.35 16.27 -6.94
C ASP A 190 -3.44 15.65 -5.87
N LEU A 191 -2.51 16.44 -5.31
CA LEU A 191 -1.55 15.98 -4.31
C LEU A 191 -2.24 15.44 -3.04
N SER A 192 -3.28 16.12 -2.54
CA SER A 192 -4.01 15.68 -1.35
C SER A 192 -4.68 14.34 -1.56
N GLN A 193 -5.31 14.16 -2.72
CA GLN A 193 -5.99 12.92 -3.12
C GLN A 193 -4.99 11.78 -3.34
N CYS A 194 -3.84 12.06 -3.98
CA CYS A 194 -2.75 11.09 -4.11
C CYS A 194 -2.21 10.65 -2.75
N ALA A 195 -1.97 11.60 -1.83
CA ALA A 195 -1.49 11.29 -0.48
C ALA A 195 -2.52 10.51 0.34
N MET A 196 -3.81 10.83 0.18
CA MET A 196 -4.90 10.07 0.80
C MET A 196 -4.85 8.61 0.35
N LEU A 197 -4.88 8.34 -0.96
CA LEU A 197 -4.81 6.97 -1.48
C LEU A 197 -3.54 6.26 -1.04
N ALA A 198 -2.39 6.94 -1.06
CA ALA A 198 -1.11 6.34 -0.63
C ALA A 198 -1.09 5.95 0.86
N GLY A 199 -1.95 6.54 1.67
CA GLY A 199 -2.07 6.22 3.08
C GLY A 199 -2.94 5.01 3.41
N LEU A 200 -3.85 4.62 2.51
CA LEU A 200 -4.85 3.59 2.78
C LEU A 200 -4.30 2.16 2.92
N PRO A 201 -3.31 1.71 2.13
CA PRO A 201 -2.90 0.30 2.11
C PRO A 201 -2.48 -0.28 3.46
N GLN A 202 -1.93 0.53 4.36
CA GLN A 202 -1.50 0.09 5.69
C GLN A 202 -2.66 -0.43 6.54
N ALA A 203 -3.80 0.26 6.52
CA ALA A 203 -5.01 -0.12 7.26
C ALA A 203 -6.26 0.44 6.56
N PRO A 204 -6.68 -0.15 5.42
CA PRO A 204 -7.70 0.44 4.55
C PRO A 204 -9.02 0.76 5.25
N SER A 205 -9.49 -0.13 6.14
CA SER A 205 -10.74 0.10 6.87
C SER A 205 -10.61 1.16 7.97
N ALA A 206 -9.44 1.29 8.60
CA ALA A 206 -9.21 2.26 9.68
C ALA A 206 -9.01 3.68 9.15
N TYR A 207 -8.43 3.81 7.96
CA TYR A 207 -8.12 5.09 7.31
C TYR A 207 -9.12 5.47 6.22
N ASP A 208 -10.18 4.68 6.02
CA ASP A 208 -11.25 4.95 5.06
C ASP A 208 -11.83 6.37 5.29
N PRO A 209 -11.61 7.31 4.35
CA PRO A 209 -12.01 8.69 4.56
C PRO A 209 -13.54 8.91 4.55
N ILE A 210 -14.31 7.96 4.03
CA ILE A 210 -15.77 8.02 4.05
C ILE A 210 -16.29 7.61 5.42
N SER A 211 -15.75 6.50 5.97
CA SER A 211 -16.19 5.95 7.26
C SER A 211 -15.48 6.61 8.46
N HIS A 212 -14.20 7.00 8.29
CA HIS A 212 -13.34 7.53 9.34
C HIS A 212 -12.59 8.79 8.85
N PRO A 213 -13.29 9.91 8.57
CA PRO A 213 -12.72 11.10 7.92
C PRO A 213 -11.55 11.72 8.70
N GLN A 214 -11.58 11.70 10.02
CA GLN A 214 -10.52 12.26 10.86
C GLN A 214 -9.24 11.41 10.77
N GLU A 215 -9.35 10.09 10.86
CA GLU A 215 -8.21 9.18 10.78
C GLU A 215 -7.63 9.16 9.35
N GLY A 216 -8.49 9.23 8.34
CA GLY A 216 -8.07 9.40 6.94
C GLY A 216 -7.28 10.69 6.74
N ALA A 217 -7.78 11.83 7.23
CA ALA A 217 -7.09 13.13 7.14
C ALA A 217 -5.73 13.11 7.88
N LYS A 218 -5.69 12.51 9.08
CA LYS A 218 -4.47 12.34 9.85
C LYS A 218 -3.44 11.48 9.10
N ARG A 219 -3.90 10.36 8.52
CA ARG A 219 -3.03 9.49 7.72
C ARG A 219 -2.52 10.19 6.46
N MET A 220 -3.36 10.93 5.74
CA MET A 220 -2.95 11.75 4.61
C MET A 220 -1.85 12.76 4.98
N THR A 221 -2.00 13.46 6.11
CA THR A 221 -0.98 14.40 6.62
C THR A 221 0.35 13.69 6.90
N THR A 222 0.30 12.47 7.46
CA THR A 222 1.49 11.64 7.66
C THR A 222 2.17 11.30 6.33
N VAL A 223 1.41 10.91 5.32
CA VAL A 223 1.96 10.63 3.97
C VAL A 223 2.61 11.86 3.36
N LEU A 224 1.95 13.03 3.43
CA LEU A 224 2.52 14.29 2.93
C LEU A 224 3.84 14.63 3.63
N ALA A 225 3.92 14.42 4.94
CA ALA A 225 5.17 14.63 5.71
C ALA A 225 6.28 13.67 5.25
N LEU A 226 5.96 12.39 5.01
CA LEU A 226 6.91 11.41 4.47
C LEU A 226 7.38 11.78 3.06
N MET A 227 6.47 12.20 2.18
CA MET A 227 6.82 12.67 0.83
C MET A 227 7.75 13.88 0.86
N ALA A 228 7.55 14.81 1.79
CA ALA A 228 8.43 15.97 1.98
C ALA A 228 9.80 15.56 2.55
N GLN A 229 9.83 14.59 3.46
CA GLN A 229 11.07 14.03 4.02
C GLN A 229 11.93 13.36 2.96
N GLU A 230 11.30 12.64 2.02
CA GLU A 230 11.98 12.01 0.87
C GLU A 230 12.29 12.99 -0.28
N GLY A 231 11.94 14.28 -0.13
CA GLY A 231 12.20 15.32 -1.14
C GLY A 231 11.33 15.21 -2.39
N TYR A 232 10.23 14.48 -2.34
CA TYR A 232 9.29 14.35 -3.46
C TYR A 232 8.39 15.56 -3.65
N ILE A 233 8.17 16.31 -2.58
CA ILE A 233 7.45 17.59 -2.52
C ILE A 233 8.15 18.52 -1.54
N THR A 234 7.83 19.82 -1.60
CA THR A 234 8.36 20.77 -0.60
C THR A 234 7.54 20.71 0.70
N PRO A 235 8.13 21.15 1.86
CA PRO A 235 7.38 21.29 3.09
C PRO A 235 6.16 22.22 2.98
N GLU A 236 6.26 23.27 2.15
CA GLU A 236 5.19 24.23 1.88
C GLU A 236 4.03 23.56 1.12
N GLU A 237 4.34 22.75 0.10
CA GLU A 237 3.34 21.96 -0.62
C GLU A 237 2.65 20.95 0.30
N ALA A 238 3.40 20.28 1.17
CA ALA A 238 2.84 19.36 2.16
C ALA A 238 1.87 20.07 3.10
N ALA A 239 2.29 21.21 3.69
CA ALA A 239 1.46 21.99 4.61
C ALA A 239 0.20 22.52 3.95
N LYS A 240 0.31 23.06 2.72
CA LYS A 240 -0.83 23.55 1.95
C LYS A 240 -1.83 22.43 1.63
N SER A 241 -1.34 21.27 1.21
CA SER A 241 -2.19 20.13 0.86
C SER A 241 -2.86 19.48 2.07
N ALA A 242 -2.21 19.50 3.25
CA ALA A 242 -2.79 19.00 4.49
C ALA A 242 -4.00 19.83 4.96
N MET A 243 -4.07 21.10 4.59
CA MET A 243 -5.21 21.98 4.90
C MET A 243 -6.34 21.88 3.87
N HIS A 244 -6.12 21.19 2.76
CA HIS A 244 -7.12 21.07 1.71
C HIS A 244 -8.18 20.03 2.11
N LEU A 245 -9.40 20.50 2.35
CA LEU A 245 -10.54 19.61 2.60
C LEU A 245 -10.90 18.89 1.29
N TRP A 246 -10.56 17.62 1.20
CA TRP A 246 -10.89 16.72 0.07
C TRP A 246 -12.34 16.21 0.13
N LEU A 247 -13.06 16.45 1.22
CA LEU A 247 -14.50 16.19 1.34
C LEU A 247 -15.29 17.24 0.55
N LYS A 248 -16.10 16.77 -0.39
CA LYS A 248 -17.17 17.56 -0.98
C LYS A 248 -18.35 17.64 -0.03
#